data_c04b68a79ce783e7a9e1d6379f1182e0
#
_entry.id   c04b68a79ce783e7a9e1d6379f1182e0
#
_cell.length_a   1.000
_cell.length_b   1.000
_cell.length_c   1.000
_cell.angle_alpha   90.00
_cell.angle_beta   90.00
_cell.angle_gamma   90.00
#
_symmetry.space_group_name_H-M   'P 1'
#
loop_
_entity.id
_entity.type
_entity.pdbx_description
1 polymer ?
#
loop_
_entity_poly.entity_id
_entity_poly.type
_entity_poly.pdbx_seq_one_letter_code
_entity_poly.pdbx_strand_id
1 'polypeptide(L)'
;MARAALASIPTGEHSLRTGEFTYGLLIEAGMSPREASLAMDRLTLYLVGDAYEASVHWARMRAAGMRDPREYFEAFIRQITTYYRALPRERFPHLYDHVDDLTADGGEARFEYGLELLLDGIEAAHAQDLTRPALGRIA
;
A
#
# COMPACT_ATOMS: atom_id res chain seq x y z
N MET A 1 -6.22 12.80 -9.74
CA MET A 1 -6.03 11.59 -10.59
C MET A 1 -6.14 10.31 -9.79
N ALA A 2 -5.35 10.08 -8.71
CA ALA A 2 -5.42 8.84 -7.92
C ALA A 2 -6.83 8.51 -7.36
N ARG A 3 -7.60 9.52 -6.92
CA ARG A 3 -8.97 9.32 -6.44
C ARG A 3 -9.93 8.76 -7.49
N ALA A 4 -9.75 9.09 -8.76
CA ALA A 4 -10.55 8.57 -9.86
C ALA A 4 -10.18 7.13 -10.23
N ALA A 5 -8.96 6.68 -9.90
CA ALA A 5 -8.49 5.34 -10.20
C ALA A 5 -9.01 4.28 -9.23
N LEU A 6 -9.40 4.66 -8.00
CA LEU A 6 -9.82 3.75 -6.93
C LEU A 6 -11.10 2.92 -7.22
N ALA A 7 -11.88 3.28 -8.23
CA ALA A 7 -13.11 2.55 -8.59
C ALA A 7 -13.37 2.56 -10.10
N SER A 8 -12.33 2.79 -10.90
CA SER A 8 -12.45 2.91 -12.35
C SER A 8 -11.85 1.68 -13.03
N ILE A 9 -12.55 1.16 -14.02
CA ILE A 9 -11.95 0.18 -14.94
C ILE A 9 -10.95 0.95 -15.82
N PRO A 10 -9.67 0.58 -15.83
CA PRO A 10 -8.68 1.24 -16.67
C PRO A 10 -8.95 0.94 -18.15
N THR A 11 -9.41 1.95 -18.89
CA THR A 11 -9.75 1.81 -20.32
C THR A 11 -8.74 2.50 -21.24
N GLY A 12 -7.78 3.26 -20.69
CA GLY A 12 -6.74 3.92 -21.46
C GLY A 12 -5.67 2.93 -21.94
N GLU A 13 -5.16 3.13 -23.16
CA GLU A 13 -4.18 2.23 -23.79
C GLU A 13 -2.96 1.95 -22.91
N HIS A 14 -2.40 2.96 -22.24
CA HIS A 14 -1.27 2.78 -21.31
C HIS A 14 -1.63 1.90 -20.10
N SER A 15 -2.80 2.11 -19.52
CA SER A 15 -3.27 1.32 -18.38
C SER A 15 -3.54 -0.14 -18.80
N LEU A 16 -4.09 -0.36 -20.00
CA LEU A 16 -4.30 -1.70 -20.54
C LEU A 16 -2.97 -2.42 -20.81
N ARG A 17 -1.97 -1.72 -21.35
CA ARG A 17 -0.64 -2.29 -21.58
C ARG A 17 0.07 -2.65 -20.26
N THR A 18 -0.03 -1.78 -19.25
CA THR A 18 0.54 -2.07 -17.92
C THR A 18 -0.16 -3.27 -17.29
N GLY A 19 -1.49 -3.32 -17.36
CA GLY A 19 -2.28 -4.44 -16.87
C GLY A 19 -1.94 -5.76 -17.58
N GLU A 20 -1.86 -5.75 -18.89
CA GLU A 20 -1.49 -6.92 -19.71
C GLU A 20 -0.08 -7.42 -19.35
N PHE A 21 0.87 -6.50 -19.25
CA PHE A 21 2.25 -6.84 -18.87
C PHE A 21 2.30 -7.46 -17.45
N THR A 22 1.69 -6.81 -16.46
CA THR A 22 1.71 -7.29 -15.08
C THR A 22 0.98 -8.64 -14.96
N TYR A 23 -0.19 -8.76 -15.58
CA TYR A 23 -0.95 -10.00 -15.58
C TYR A 23 -0.19 -11.15 -16.28
N GLY A 24 0.44 -10.84 -17.41
CA GLY A 24 1.28 -11.78 -18.16
C GLY A 24 2.44 -12.32 -17.32
N LEU A 25 3.17 -11.44 -16.62
CA LEU A 25 4.25 -11.86 -15.72
C LEU A 25 3.78 -12.85 -14.65
N LEU A 26 2.61 -12.61 -14.05
CA LEU A 26 2.06 -13.49 -13.01
C LEU A 26 1.65 -14.86 -13.58
N ILE A 27 1.08 -14.87 -14.79
CA ILE A 27 0.75 -16.12 -15.51
C ILE A 27 2.02 -16.89 -15.89
N GLU A 28 3.04 -16.21 -16.41
CA GLU A 28 4.33 -16.81 -16.77
C GLU A 28 5.08 -17.35 -15.55
N ALA A 29 4.90 -16.73 -14.38
CA ALA A 29 5.38 -17.24 -13.09
C ALA A 29 4.63 -18.50 -12.61
N GLY A 30 3.62 -18.97 -13.34
CA GLY A 30 2.88 -20.20 -13.06
C GLY A 30 1.59 -20.02 -12.25
N MET A 31 1.18 -18.78 -12.00
CA MET A 31 -0.10 -18.53 -11.32
C MET A 31 -1.28 -18.91 -12.20
N SER A 32 -2.33 -19.45 -11.58
CA SER A 32 -3.61 -19.60 -12.26
C SER A 32 -4.19 -18.22 -12.62
N PRO A 33 -5.03 -18.12 -13.69
CA PRO A 33 -5.66 -16.86 -14.05
C PRO A 33 -6.40 -16.17 -12.90
N ARG A 34 -7.01 -16.95 -12.01
CA ARG A 34 -7.71 -16.44 -10.84
C ARG A 34 -6.75 -15.85 -9.81
N GLU A 35 -5.65 -16.54 -9.49
CA GLU A 35 -4.63 -16.06 -8.55
C GLU A 35 -3.98 -14.79 -9.07
N ALA A 36 -3.55 -14.77 -10.34
CA ALA A 36 -2.95 -13.61 -10.99
C ALA A 36 -3.89 -12.40 -10.95
N SER A 37 -5.19 -12.60 -11.19
CA SER A 37 -6.19 -11.53 -11.07
C SER A 37 -6.29 -10.96 -9.65
N LEU A 38 -6.31 -11.83 -8.63
CA LEU A 38 -6.38 -11.40 -7.23
C LEU A 38 -5.10 -10.69 -6.78
N ALA A 39 -3.94 -11.20 -7.18
CA ALA A 39 -2.65 -10.57 -6.90
C ALA A 39 -2.55 -9.18 -7.54
N MET A 40 -2.90 -9.06 -8.83
CA MET A 40 -2.91 -7.79 -9.54
C MET A 40 -3.85 -6.77 -8.90
N ASP A 41 -5.04 -7.20 -8.46
CA ASP A 41 -5.99 -6.32 -7.76
C ASP A 41 -5.40 -5.79 -6.44
N ARG A 42 -4.75 -6.63 -5.64
CA ARG A 42 -4.12 -6.21 -4.38
C ARG A 42 -2.95 -5.25 -4.61
N LEU A 43 -2.08 -5.55 -5.56
CA LEU A 43 -0.98 -4.67 -5.94
C LEU A 43 -1.49 -3.31 -6.42
N THR A 44 -2.51 -3.31 -7.27
CA THR A 44 -3.11 -2.07 -7.77
C THR A 44 -3.69 -1.22 -6.65
N LEU A 45 -4.45 -1.82 -5.74
CA LEU A 45 -5.02 -1.11 -4.59
C LEU A 45 -3.94 -0.53 -3.68
N TYR A 46 -2.86 -1.26 -3.44
CA TYR A 46 -1.74 -0.77 -2.64
C TYR A 46 -1.09 0.46 -3.29
N LEU A 47 -0.70 0.35 -4.57
CA LEU A 47 -0.06 1.44 -5.32
C LEU A 47 -0.95 2.68 -5.43
N VAL A 48 -2.23 2.50 -5.74
CA VAL A 48 -3.18 3.61 -5.87
C VAL A 48 -3.49 4.23 -4.52
N GLY A 49 -3.56 3.42 -3.46
CA GLY A 49 -3.77 3.90 -2.10
C GLY A 49 -2.63 4.80 -1.63
N ASP A 50 -1.39 4.36 -1.81
CA ASP A 50 -0.19 5.14 -1.49
C ASP A 50 -0.12 6.44 -2.30
N ALA A 51 -0.32 6.37 -3.61
CA ALA A 51 -0.35 7.55 -4.47
C ALA A 51 -1.47 8.54 -4.08
N TYR A 52 -2.60 8.03 -3.59
CA TYR A 52 -3.67 8.88 -3.09
C TYR A 52 -3.28 9.57 -1.78
N GLU A 53 -2.71 8.85 -0.82
CA GLU A 53 -2.20 9.42 0.42
C GLU A 53 -1.16 10.51 0.15
N ALA A 54 -0.18 10.23 -0.71
CA ALA A 54 0.79 11.22 -1.16
C ALA A 54 0.12 12.47 -1.74
N SER A 55 -0.92 12.31 -2.56
CA SER A 55 -1.66 13.43 -3.14
C SER A 55 -2.35 14.31 -2.08
N VAL A 56 -2.84 13.70 -1.01
CA VAL A 56 -3.45 14.41 0.14
C VAL A 56 -2.38 15.21 0.89
N HIS A 57 -1.21 14.62 1.15
CA HIS A 57 -0.10 15.34 1.78
C HIS A 57 0.37 16.51 0.95
N TRP A 58 0.54 16.34 -0.37
CA TRP A 58 0.87 17.44 -1.28
C TRP A 58 -0.16 18.58 -1.27
N ALA A 59 -1.45 18.23 -1.21
CA ALA A 59 -2.51 19.23 -1.12
C ALA A 59 -2.45 20.00 0.21
N ARG A 60 -2.23 19.32 1.33
CA ARG A 60 -2.10 19.92 2.66
C ARG A 60 -0.86 20.83 2.75
N MET A 61 0.28 20.37 2.25
CA MET A 61 1.51 21.15 2.20
C MET A 61 1.29 22.48 1.47
N ARG A 62 0.69 22.44 0.28
CA ARG A 62 0.36 23.66 -0.48
C ARG A 62 -0.63 24.56 0.24
N ALA A 63 -1.66 24.00 0.87
CA ALA A 63 -2.63 24.75 1.64
C ALA A 63 -2.01 25.45 2.86
N ALA A 64 -0.97 24.84 3.45
CA ALA A 64 -0.18 25.45 4.53
C ALA A 64 0.84 26.50 4.04
N GLY A 65 0.93 26.76 2.72
CA GLY A 65 1.91 27.67 2.14
C GLY A 65 3.35 27.16 2.17
N MET A 66 3.56 25.90 2.52
CA MET A 66 4.88 25.27 2.57
C MET A 66 5.33 24.84 1.17
N ARG A 67 6.63 24.93 0.91
CA ARG A 67 7.23 24.57 -0.39
C ARG A 67 8.23 23.42 -0.27
N ASP A 68 8.82 23.23 0.91
CA ASP A 68 9.77 22.17 1.18
C ASP A 68 9.01 20.95 1.75
N PRO A 69 8.99 19.81 1.03
CA PRO A 69 8.37 18.59 1.51
C PRO A 69 8.97 18.07 2.82
N ARG A 70 10.30 18.23 2.99
CA ARG A 70 11.00 17.78 4.19
C ARG A 70 10.51 18.57 5.41
N GLU A 71 10.46 19.90 5.34
CA GLU A 71 9.95 20.75 6.41
C GLU A 71 8.50 20.40 6.77
N TYR A 72 7.67 20.16 5.73
CA TYR A 72 6.28 19.75 5.93
C TYR A 72 6.16 18.40 6.67
N PHE A 73 6.90 17.38 6.24
CA PHE A 73 6.83 16.06 6.87
C PHE A 73 7.41 16.06 8.28
N GLU A 74 8.49 16.80 8.56
CA GLU A 74 8.99 16.98 9.91
C GLU A 74 7.97 17.64 10.83
N ALA A 75 7.26 18.65 10.35
CA ALA A 75 6.18 19.29 11.11
C ALA A 75 5.02 18.33 11.38
N PHE A 76 4.64 17.54 10.37
CA PHE A 76 3.60 16.53 10.47
C PHE A 76 3.94 15.44 11.50
N ILE A 77 5.17 14.91 11.47
CA ILE A 77 5.66 13.92 12.45
C ILE A 77 5.68 14.50 13.86
N ARG A 78 6.19 15.73 14.03
CA ARG A 78 6.15 16.40 15.35
C ARG A 78 4.72 16.54 15.88
N GLN A 79 3.76 16.85 15.03
CA GLN A 79 2.35 16.95 15.43
C GLN A 79 1.79 15.61 15.91
N ILE A 80 2.04 14.53 15.18
CA ILE A 80 1.60 13.17 15.55
C ILE A 80 2.25 12.73 16.86
N THR A 81 3.57 12.91 16.98
CA THR A 81 4.33 12.55 18.18
C THR A 81 3.78 13.29 19.43
N THR A 82 3.54 14.61 19.27
CA THR A 82 2.97 15.41 20.35
C THR A 82 1.58 14.92 20.74
N TYR A 83 0.74 14.58 19.76
CA TYR A 83 -0.61 14.07 19.99
C TYR A 83 -0.58 12.73 20.74
N TYR A 84 0.25 11.77 20.30
CA TYR A 84 0.32 10.46 20.94
C TYR A 84 0.90 10.51 22.34
N ARG A 85 1.89 11.39 22.61
CA ARG A 85 2.44 11.63 23.96
C ARG A 85 1.49 12.35 24.89
N ALA A 86 0.43 12.98 24.39
CA ALA A 86 -0.64 13.57 25.18
C ALA A 86 -1.77 12.59 25.53
N LEU A 87 -1.76 11.38 24.97
CA LEU A 87 -2.77 10.37 25.26
C LEU A 87 -2.65 9.86 26.71
N PRO A 88 -3.76 9.54 27.37
CA PRO A 88 -3.71 8.89 28.69
C PRO A 88 -3.12 7.47 28.54
N ARG A 89 -1.93 7.27 29.11
CA ARG A 89 -1.15 6.03 28.97
C ARG A 89 -1.93 4.79 29.42
N GLU A 90 -2.76 4.91 30.46
CA GLU A 90 -3.57 3.81 31.00
C GLU A 90 -4.59 3.29 29.97
N ARG A 91 -5.02 4.14 29.04
CA ARG A 91 -6.00 3.79 28.00
C ARG A 91 -5.35 3.40 26.67
N PHE A 92 -4.17 3.92 26.40
CA PHE A 92 -3.47 3.77 25.11
C PHE A 92 -1.97 3.44 25.33
N PRO A 93 -1.64 2.39 26.10
CA PRO A 93 -0.26 2.11 26.48
C PRO A 93 0.65 1.91 25.26
N HIS A 94 0.22 1.15 24.26
CA HIS A 94 1.05 0.86 23.10
C HIS A 94 1.33 2.08 22.22
N LEU A 95 0.34 2.95 21.99
CA LEU A 95 0.54 4.18 21.22
C LEU A 95 1.43 5.18 21.95
N TYR A 96 1.32 5.24 23.28
CA TYR A 96 2.11 6.13 24.10
C TYR A 96 3.57 5.65 24.21
N ASP A 97 3.77 4.37 24.52
CA ASP A 97 5.10 3.81 24.82
C ASP A 97 5.95 3.62 23.54
N HIS A 98 5.32 3.40 22.37
CA HIS A 98 6.00 3.14 21.09
C HIS A 98 5.85 4.26 20.06
N VAL A 99 5.59 5.48 20.51
CA VAL A 99 5.37 6.61 19.59
C VAL A 99 6.59 6.88 18.69
N ASP A 100 7.79 6.70 19.19
CA ASP A 100 9.01 6.93 18.44
C ASP A 100 9.15 5.90 17.30
N ASP A 101 8.84 4.63 17.55
CA ASP A 101 8.81 3.58 16.52
C ASP A 101 7.69 3.83 15.50
N LEU A 102 6.50 4.27 15.94
CA LEU A 102 5.37 4.59 15.07
C LEU A 102 5.64 5.75 14.11
N THR A 103 6.60 6.60 14.44
CA THR A 103 6.91 7.81 13.69
C THR A 103 8.33 7.84 13.11
N ALA A 104 9.10 6.74 13.25
CA ALA A 104 10.49 6.67 12.82
C ALA A 104 10.66 6.72 11.31
N ASP A 105 9.82 5.99 10.57
CA ASP A 105 10.03 5.76 9.14
C ASP A 105 9.27 6.76 8.27
N GLY A 106 9.95 7.22 7.21
CA GLY A 106 9.37 8.04 6.16
C GLY A 106 8.49 7.25 5.19
N GLY A 107 7.79 7.98 4.30
CA GLY A 107 6.86 7.38 3.34
C GLY A 107 7.51 6.34 2.42
N GLU A 108 8.75 6.58 1.96
CA GLU A 108 9.48 5.66 1.09
C GLU A 108 9.74 4.31 1.77
N ALA A 109 10.31 4.30 2.98
CA ALA A 109 10.58 3.08 3.73
C ALA A 109 9.30 2.31 4.06
N ARG A 110 8.22 3.02 4.38
CA ARG A 110 6.90 2.41 4.62
C ARG A 110 6.31 1.78 3.35
N PHE A 111 6.48 2.46 2.22
CA PHE A 111 6.04 1.95 0.92
C PHE A 111 6.81 0.68 0.55
N GLU A 112 8.14 0.69 0.63
CA GLU A 112 8.99 -0.46 0.34
C GLU A 112 8.63 -1.65 1.23
N TYR A 113 8.57 -1.45 2.53
CA TYR A 113 8.20 -2.50 3.49
C TYR A 113 6.82 -3.10 3.21
N GLY A 114 5.83 -2.28 2.92
CA GLY A 114 4.48 -2.76 2.61
C GLY A 114 4.40 -3.47 1.26
N LEU A 115 5.18 -3.05 0.27
CA LEU A 115 5.28 -3.73 -1.03
C LEU A 115 5.94 -5.11 -0.87
N GLU A 116 7.04 -5.20 -0.13
CA GLU A 116 7.72 -6.47 0.17
C GLU A 116 6.76 -7.45 0.87
N LEU A 117 6.08 -7.00 1.94
CA LEU A 117 5.09 -7.84 2.63
C LEU A 117 3.99 -8.35 1.69
N LEU A 118 3.55 -7.53 0.76
CA LEU A 118 2.52 -7.90 -0.19
C LEU A 118 3.04 -8.92 -1.21
N LEU A 119 4.25 -8.74 -1.72
CA LEU A 119 4.90 -9.66 -2.65
C LEU A 119 5.19 -11.01 -1.99
N ASP A 120 5.77 -11.01 -0.80
CA ASP A 120 6.03 -12.22 -0.02
C ASP A 120 4.73 -12.99 0.27
N GLY A 121 3.65 -12.25 0.61
CA GLY A 121 2.34 -12.83 0.84
C GLY A 121 1.73 -13.47 -0.42
N ILE A 122 1.91 -12.86 -1.59
CA ILE A 122 1.48 -13.40 -2.88
C ILE A 122 2.27 -14.66 -3.22
N GLU A 123 3.60 -14.64 -3.05
CA GLU A 123 4.47 -15.80 -3.29
C GLU A 123 4.12 -16.97 -2.37
N ALA A 124 3.95 -16.70 -1.08
CA ALA A 124 3.57 -17.72 -0.11
C ALA A 124 2.20 -18.34 -0.41
N ALA A 125 1.22 -17.52 -0.83
CA ALA A 125 -0.10 -18.02 -1.20
C ALA A 125 -0.06 -18.89 -2.45
N HIS A 126 0.73 -18.49 -3.46
CA HIS A 126 0.95 -19.28 -4.68
C HIS A 126 1.62 -20.63 -4.37
N ALA A 127 2.68 -20.64 -3.55
CA ALA A 127 3.36 -21.87 -3.14
C ALA A 127 2.42 -22.85 -2.41
N GLN A 128 1.51 -22.32 -1.57
CA GLN A 128 0.50 -23.14 -0.88
C GLN A 128 -0.55 -23.74 -1.84
N ASP A 129 -0.96 -23.00 -2.86
CA ASP A 129 -1.94 -23.51 -3.85
C ASP A 129 -1.34 -24.63 -4.71
N LEU A 130 -0.03 -24.53 -5.05
CA LEU A 130 0.70 -25.59 -5.74
C LEU A 130 0.80 -26.89 -4.93
N THR A 131 0.83 -26.79 -3.59
CA THR A 131 0.93 -27.94 -2.69
C THR A 131 -0.43 -28.49 -2.25
N ARG A 132 -1.51 -27.78 -2.54
CA ARG A 132 -2.87 -28.18 -2.16
C ARG A 132 -3.34 -29.31 -3.07
N PRO A 133 -3.70 -30.52 -2.51
CA PRO A 133 -4.29 -31.58 -3.33
C PRO A 133 -5.51 -31.03 -4.05
N ALA A 134 -5.72 -31.42 -5.30
CA ALA A 134 -6.89 -31.04 -6.11
C ALA A 134 -8.17 -31.67 -5.53
N LEU A 135 -8.54 -31.24 -4.30
CA LEU A 135 -9.80 -31.61 -3.67
C LEU A 135 -10.92 -30.78 -4.26
N GLY A 136 -11.61 -31.37 -5.25
CA GLY A 136 -12.99 -31.04 -5.59
C GLY A 136 -13.22 -29.60 -6.05
N ARG A 137 -12.91 -29.28 -7.30
CA ARG A 137 -13.69 -28.27 -8.03
C ARG A 137 -15.09 -28.88 -8.23
N ILE A 138 -15.95 -28.66 -7.24
CA ILE A 138 -17.38 -28.89 -7.42
C ILE A 138 -17.87 -27.78 -8.34
N ALA A 139 -18.46 -28.20 -9.46
CA ALA A 139 -19.05 -27.37 -10.49
C ALA A 139 -20.10 -26.38 -9.97
#